data_db899ec33f6026547ad44c7b0b8afdf3
#
_entry.id   db899ec33f6026547ad44c7b0b8afdf3
#
_cell.length_a   1.000
_cell.length_b   1.000
_cell.length_c   1.000
_cell.angle_alpha   90.00
_cell.angle_beta   90.00
_cell.angle_gamma   90.00
#
_symmetry.space_group_name_H-M   'P 1'
#
loop_
_entity.id
_entity.type
_entity.pdbx_description
1 polymer ?
#
loop_
_entity_poly.entity_id
_entity_poly.type
_entity_poly.pdbx_seq_one_letter_code
_entity_poly.pdbx_strand_id
1 'polypeptide(L)'
;TPEPYISPYTDKLAALQAENSDCIGWIAIPGTNIDKGIMYGDNWYYSEHNEKKEEVESGAVYSHYNVLTQNIVITAHNSRVSKTMFHELHHVQEVNLGKTNCAYAKCNAALDKATLPDFSTVEGRTWDVSVFGIDAQWEIFSMYETLEDEPAKTLEYNTWWPGETNYHLTDKADIQEWIDYQLERSQYDFGVTATPEDQFLTIYTCGDNHDSDEAQS
;
A
#
# COMPACT_ATOMS: atom_id res chain seq x y z
N THR A 1 -3.94 20.08 -23.74
CA THR A 1 -4.21 19.24 -22.56
C THR A 1 -3.43 17.95 -22.74
N PRO A 2 -2.62 17.53 -21.75
CA PRO A 2 -1.98 16.22 -21.85
C PRO A 2 -3.05 15.15 -22.05
N GLU A 3 -2.73 14.11 -22.82
CA GLU A 3 -3.62 12.95 -22.93
C GLU A 3 -3.85 12.34 -21.54
N PRO A 4 -5.09 11.87 -21.26
CA PRO A 4 -5.35 11.22 -19.97
C PRO A 4 -4.48 9.95 -19.88
N TYR A 5 -3.90 9.73 -18.72
CA TYR A 5 -3.20 8.49 -18.42
C TYR A 5 -4.17 7.31 -18.50
N ILE A 6 -3.77 6.26 -19.18
CA ILE A 6 -4.52 5.00 -19.25
C ILE A 6 -3.65 3.93 -18.63
N SER A 7 -4.18 3.29 -17.56
CA SER A 7 -3.50 2.21 -16.87
C SER A 7 -3.23 1.03 -17.82
N PRO A 8 -2.03 0.44 -17.80
CA PRO A 8 -1.74 -0.79 -18.55
C PRO A 8 -2.54 -2.00 -18.05
N TYR A 9 -3.25 -1.87 -16.94
CA TYR A 9 -4.02 -2.96 -16.30
C TYR A 9 -5.53 -2.85 -16.52
N THR A 10 -6.00 -1.94 -17.37
CA THR A 10 -7.42 -1.70 -17.65
C THR A 10 -8.18 -2.98 -18.01
N ASP A 11 -7.60 -3.83 -18.86
CA ASP A 11 -8.24 -5.09 -19.27
C ASP A 11 -8.32 -6.10 -18.11
N LYS A 12 -7.28 -6.21 -17.29
CA LYS A 12 -7.26 -7.08 -16.10
C LYS A 12 -8.31 -6.63 -15.08
N LEU A 13 -8.37 -5.33 -14.82
CA LEU A 13 -9.35 -4.71 -13.93
C LEU A 13 -10.77 -4.98 -14.41
N ALA A 14 -11.05 -4.73 -15.68
CA ALA A 14 -12.37 -4.95 -16.28
C ALA A 14 -12.77 -6.44 -16.23
N ALA A 15 -11.85 -7.35 -16.51
CA ALA A 15 -12.09 -8.79 -16.44
C ALA A 15 -12.44 -9.23 -15.01
N LEU A 16 -11.69 -8.77 -14.00
CA LEU A 16 -11.97 -9.11 -12.60
C LEU A 16 -13.29 -8.48 -12.13
N GLN A 17 -13.60 -7.25 -12.52
CA GLN A 17 -14.87 -6.59 -12.19
C GLN A 17 -16.08 -7.31 -12.78
N ALA A 18 -15.92 -7.94 -13.95
CA ALA A 18 -16.97 -8.76 -14.55
C ALA A 18 -17.22 -10.05 -13.77
N GLU A 19 -16.19 -10.62 -13.12
CA GLU A 19 -16.30 -11.81 -12.28
C GLU A 19 -16.73 -11.48 -10.85
N ASN A 20 -16.25 -10.36 -10.30
CA ASN A 20 -16.51 -9.93 -8.93
C ASN A 20 -16.66 -8.40 -8.86
N SER A 21 -17.89 -7.95 -8.68
CA SER A 21 -18.24 -6.51 -8.59
C SER A 21 -17.65 -5.80 -7.37
N ASP A 22 -17.08 -6.53 -6.41
CA ASP A 22 -16.39 -5.95 -5.24
C ASP A 22 -14.99 -5.46 -5.60
N CYS A 23 -14.53 -5.69 -6.84
CA CYS A 23 -13.25 -5.19 -7.31
C CYS A 23 -13.34 -3.67 -7.58
N ILE A 24 -12.57 -2.90 -6.82
CA ILE A 24 -12.54 -1.44 -6.87
C ILE A 24 -11.29 -0.88 -7.54
N GLY A 25 -10.31 -1.74 -7.89
CA GLY A 25 -9.06 -1.28 -8.45
C GLY A 25 -8.07 -2.39 -8.80
N TRP A 26 -6.89 -1.97 -9.21
CA TRP A 26 -5.76 -2.84 -9.53
C TRP A 26 -4.45 -2.17 -9.10
N ILE A 27 -3.55 -2.94 -8.51
CA ILE A 27 -2.18 -2.51 -8.19
C ILE A 27 -1.18 -3.46 -8.82
N ALA A 28 -0.12 -2.90 -9.40
CA ALA A 28 1.04 -3.67 -9.81
C ALA A 28 2.33 -2.92 -9.49
N ILE A 29 3.29 -3.65 -8.91
CA ILE A 29 4.61 -3.13 -8.57
C ILE A 29 5.63 -3.92 -9.39
N PRO A 30 6.32 -3.27 -10.34
CA PRO A 30 7.27 -3.95 -11.21
C PRO A 30 8.35 -4.72 -10.42
N GLY A 31 8.74 -5.89 -10.91
CA GLY A 31 9.77 -6.72 -10.27
C GLY A 31 9.33 -7.46 -9.02
N THR A 32 8.05 -7.38 -8.66
CA THR A 32 7.46 -8.10 -7.52
C THR A 32 6.30 -9.00 -7.97
N ASN A 33 5.80 -9.85 -7.06
CA ASN A 33 4.57 -10.63 -7.25
C ASN A 33 3.29 -9.82 -6.99
N ILE A 34 3.41 -8.52 -6.72
CA ILE A 34 2.28 -7.62 -6.50
C ILE A 34 1.75 -7.17 -7.85
N ASP A 35 0.79 -7.93 -8.38
CA ASP A 35 0.01 -7.68 -9.60
C ASP A 35 -1.40 -8.22 -9.32
N LYS A 36 -2.24 -7.39 -8.65
CA LYS A 36 -3.44 -7.83 -7.93
C LYS A 36 -4.62 -6.89 -8.09
N GLY A 37 -5.83 -7.46 -8.11
CA GLY A 37 -7.07 -6.71 -7.90
C GLY A 37 -7.12 -6.12 -6.48
N ILE A 38 -7.68 -4.91 -6.37
CA ILE A 38 -7.99 -4.29 -5.08
C ILE A 38 -9.48 -4.51 -4.82
N MET A 39 -9.81 -5.14 -3.70
CA MET A 39 -11.15 -5.53 -3.34
C MET A 39 -11.74 -4.62 -2.26
N TYR A 40 -13.06 -4.56 -2.18
CA TYR A 40 -13.77 -4.02 -1.02
C TYR A 40 -14.84 -5.01 -0.57
N GLY A 41 -14.93 -5.22 0.75
CA GLY A 41 -15.98 -5.99 1.38
C GLY A 41 -16.17 -5.54 2.83
N ASP A 42 -17.41 -5.53 3.30
CA ASP A 42 -17.74 -5.15 4.67
C ASP A 42 -17.05 -6.08 5.69
N ASN A 43 -16.80 -5.56 6.89
CA ASN A 43 -16.27 -6.34 8.01
C ASN A 43 -14.97 -7.09 7.70
N TRP A 44 -14.06 -6.47 6.96
CA TRP A 44 -12.75 -7.06 6.65
C TRP A 44 -12.84 -8.36 5.85
N TYR A 45 -13.90 -8.55 5.10
CA TYR A 45 -14.20 -9.79 4.37
C TYR A 45 -12.99 -10.30 3.56
N TYR A 46 -12.30 -9.40 2.85
CA TYR A 46 -11.17 -9.74 2.00
C TYR A 46 -9.83 -9.93 2.75
N SER A 47 -9.81 -9.79 4.07
CA SER A 47 -8.67 -10.23 4.87
C SER A 47 -8.56 -11.77 4.93
N GLU A 48 -9.67 -12.48 4.73
CA GLU A 48 -9.76 -13.93 4.80
C GLU A 48 -10.34 -14.59 3.54
N HIS A 49 -10.58 -13.80 2.48
CA HIS A 49 -11.14 -14.27 1.22
C HIS A 49 -10.34 -13.72 0.03
N ASN A 50 -10.12 -14.57 -0.99
CA ASN A 50 -9.48 -14.15 -2.23
C ASN A 50 -10.47 -13.41 -3.17
N GLU A 51 -9.97 -13.01 -4.35
CA GLU A 51 -10.78 -12.28 -5.36
C GLU A 51 -11.97 -13.10 -5.88
N LYS A 52 -11.98 -14.43 -5.69
CA LYS A 52 -13.07 -15.35 -6.06
C LYS A 52 -14.05 -15.61 -4.92
N LYS A 53 -13.91 -14.91 -3.79
CA LYS A 53 -14.71 -15.10 -2.58
C LYS A 53 -14.51 -16.47 -1.91
N GLU A 54 -13.40 -17.13 -2.17
CA GLU A 54 -13.00 -18.34 -1.48
C GLU A 54 -12.25 -17.98 -0.20
N GLU A 55 -12.56 -18.67 0.90
CA GLU A 55 -11.86 -18.49 2.18
C GLU A 55 -10.42 -18.97 2.06
N VAL A 56 -9.47 -18.07 2.30
CA VAL A 56 -8.04 -18.33 2.24
C VAL A 56 -7.30 -17.48 3.27
N GLU A 57 -6.33 -18.05 3.96
CA GLU A 57 -5.54 -17.35 4.98
C GLU A 57 -4.80 -16.10 4.45
N SER A 58 -4.41 -16.11 3.18
CA SER A 58 -3.70 -14.97 2.58
C SER A 58 -4.60 -13.80 2.22
N GLY A 59 -5.91 -13.97 2.19
CA GLY A 59 -6.87 -12.96 1.76
C GLY A 59 -6.62 -12.44 0.33
N ALA A 60 -7.01 -11.20 0.10
CA ALA A 60 -6.73 -10.42 -1.10
C ALA A 60 -6.05 -9.09 -0.75
N VAL A 61 -5.74 -8.27 -1.74
CA VAL A 61 -5.47 -6.83 -1.54
C VAL A 61 -6.82 -6.13 -1.42
N TYR A 62 -7.00 -5.31 -0.40
CA TYR A 62 -8.30 -4.69 -0.15
C TYR A 62 -8.20 -3.29 0.46
N SER A 63 -9.29 -2.54 0.34
CA SER A 63 -9.52 -1.29 1.05
C SER A 63 -10.52 -1.50 2.17
N HIS A 64 -10.37 -0.74 3.24
CA HIS A 64 -11.36 -0.69 4.33
C HIS A 64 -12.58 0.18 3.99
N TYR A 65 -12.50 0.93 2.88
CA TYR A 65 -13.52 1.91 2.49
C TYR A 65 -14.03 1.62 1.09
N ASN A 66 -15.27 2.02 0.85
CA ASN A 66 -15.92 1.92 -0.47
C ASN A 66 -16.12 3.29 -1.13
N VAL A 67 -15.47 4.31 -0.63
CA VAL A 67 -15.62 5.68 -1.11
C VAL A 67 -14.26 6.31 -1.36
N LEU A 68 -14.20 7.16 -2.37
CA LEU A 68 -13.03 7.98 -2.65
C LEU A 68 -12.85 9.04 -1.55
N THR A 69 -11.71 8.98 -0.89
CA THR A 69 -11.25 9.97 0.08
C THR A 69 -9.95 10.60 -0.40
N GLN A 70 -9.52 11.72 0.16
CA GLN A 70 -8.25 12.34 -0.25
C GLN A 70 -7.05 11.44 0.03
N ASN A 71 -7.07 10.62 1.09
CA ASN A 71 -6.10 9.57 1.31
C ASN A 71 -6.79 8.21 1.15
N ILE A 72 -6.56 7.55 0.04
CA ILE A 72 -7.04 6.18 -0.20
C ILE A 72 -6.11 5.23 0.55
N VAL A 73 -6.68 4.27 1.28
CA VAL A 73 -5.88 3.29 2.04
C VAL A 73 -6.15 1.89 1.51
N ILE A 74 -5.09 1.21 1.10
CA ILE A 74 -5.13 -0.20 0.69
C ILE A 74 -4.15 -1.02 1.50
N THR A 75 -4.51 -2.25 1.78
CA THR A 75 -3.72 -3.18 2.58
C THR A 75 -3.81 -4.60 2.05
N ALA A 76 -2.90 -5.43 2.47
CA ALA A 76 -2.94 -6.87 2.30
C ALA A 76 -2.04 -7.53 3.36
N HIS A 77 -2.23 -8.82 3.59
CA HIS A 77 -1.37 -9.57 4.48
C HIS A 77 0.10 -9.59 4.02
N ASN A 78 1.00 -9.62 4.99
CA ASN A 78 2.36 -10.07 4.80
C ASN A 78 2.37 -11.62 4.87
N SER A 79 2.06 -12.28 3.76
CA SER A 79 1.96 -13.75 3.71
C SER A 79 3.34 -14.39 3.66
N ARG A 80 4.01 -14.49 4.79
CA ARG A 80 5.41 -14.93 4.94
C ARG A 80 5.66 -16.37 4.45
N VAL A 81 4.69 -17.26 4.60
CA VAL A 81 4.82 -18.66 4.20
C VAL A 81 4.67 -18.82 2.70
N SER A 82 3.61 -18.26 2.12
CA SER A 82 3.33 -18.31 0.69
C SER A 82 4.12 -17.27 -0.11
N LYS A 83 4.72 -16.28 0.56
CA LYS A 83 5.45 -15.14 -0.05
C LYS A 83 4.59 -14.40 -1.08
N THR A 84 3.35 -14.15 -0.72
CA THR A 84 2.35 -13.49 -1.56
C THR A 84 1.79 -12.24 -0.88
N MET A 85 0.81 -11.63 -1.51
CA MET A 85 0.18 -10.39 -1.11
C MET A 85 1.22 -9.28 -1.00
N PHE A 86 1.28 -8.53 0.10
CA PHE A 86 2.23 -7.43 0.28
C PHE A 86 3.55 -7.85 0.93
N HIS A 87 3.86 -9.16 0.96
CA HIS A 87 5.14 -9.64 1.48
C HIS A 87 6.35 -8.95 0.83
N GLU A 88 6.32 -8.76 -0.48
CA GLU A 88 7.46 -8.19 -1.22
C GLU A 88 7.58 -6.66 -1.10
N LEU A 89 6.64 -5.95 -0.44
CA LEU A 89 6.87 -4.56 -0.06
C LEU A 89 8.11 -4.43 0.85
N HIS A 90 8.33 -5.42 1.72
CA HIS A 90 9.54 -5.48 2.56
C HIS A 90 10.82 -5.63 1.74
N HIS A 91 10.78 -6.42 0.66
CA HIS A 91 11.92 -6.55 -0.25
C HIS A 91 12.26 -5.23 -0.92
N VAL A 92 11.24 -4.52 -1.41
CA VAL A 92 11.41 -3.20 -2.03
C VAL A 92 11.97 -2.20 -1.04
N GLN A 93 11.45 -2.17 0.18
CA GLN A 93 11.96 -1.31 1.25
C GLN A 93 13.41 -1.62 1.56
N GLU A 94 13.72 -2.86 1.90
CA GLU A 94 15.04 -3.29 2.37
C GLU A 94 16.14 -3.11 1.33
N VAL A 95 15.87 -3.42 0.04
CA VAL A 95 16.86 -3.23 -1.04
C VAL A 95 17.22 -1.76 -1.23
N ASN A 96 16.24 -0.85 -1.05
CA ASN A 96 16.47 0.59 -1.14
C ASN A 96 17.15 1.18 0.10
N LEU A 97 17.07 0.48 1.23
CA LEU A 97 17.86 0.78 2.43
C LEU A 97 19.26 0.11 2.41
N GLY A 98 19.65 -0.49 1.27
CA GLY A 98 21.00 -1.05 1.04
C GLY A 98 21.18 -2.48 1.55
N LYS A 99 20.12 -3.18 1.93
CA LYS A 99 20.21 -4.60 2.31
C LYS A 99 20.31 -5.49 1.07
N THR A 100 21.04 -6.58 1.19
CA THR A 100 21.23 -7.59 0.12
C THR A 100 20.49 -8.90 0.39
N ASN A 101 19.88 -9.01 1.58
CA ASN A 101 19.08 -10.16 1.97
C ASN A 101 17.90 -9.67 2.79
N CYS A 102 16.76 -10.32 2.63
CA CYS A 102 15.57 -10.05 3.42
C CYS A 102 15.84 -10.37 4.89
N ALA A 103 15.65 -9.40 5.77
CA ALA A 103 15.84 -9.54 7.21
C ALA A 103 14.59 -10.04 7.94
N TYR A 104 13.44 -10.06 7.26
CA TYR A 104 12.18 -10.51 7.86
C TYR A 104 12.18 -12.01 8.17
N ALA A 105 11.56 -12.37 9.28
CA ALA A 105 11.50 -13.76 9.75
C ALA A 105 10.93 -14.69 8.67
N LYS A 106 11.59 -15.84 8.46
CA LYS A 106 11.24 -16.87 7.46
C LYS A 106 11.37 -16.43 5.98
N CYS A 107 11.88 -15.23 5.70
CA CYS A 107 12.02 -14.74 4.33
C CYS A 107 13.25 -15.37 3.63
N ASN A 108 14.46 -15.11 4.09
CA ASN A 108 15.73 -15.61 3.53
C ASN A 108 15.92 -15.34 2.02
N ALA A 109 15.20 -14.37 1.44
CA ALA A 109 15.36 -14.02 0.04
C ALA A 109 16.60 -13.17 -0.17
N ALA A 110 17.38 -13.46 -1.22
CA ALA A 110 18.38 -12.52 -1.74
C ALA A 110 17.65 -11.36 -2.41
N LEU A 111 18.07 -10.15 -2.10
CA LEU A 111 17.48 -8.92 -2.66
C LEU A 111 18.38 -8.43 -3.80
N ASP A 112 17.77 -8.25 -4.97
CA ASP A 112 18.47 -7.77 -6.16
C ASP A 112 17.89 -6.42 -6.60
N LYS A 113 18.69 -5.37 -6.42
CA LYS A 113 18.33 -4.01 -6.85
C LYS A 113 18.12 -3.88 -8.37
N ALA A 114 18.66 -4.81 -9.16
CA ALA A 114 18.45 -4.79 -10.61
C ALA A 114 17.07 -5.29 -11.04
N THR A 115 16.35 -5.99 -10.16
CA THR A 115 15.03 -6.57 -10.44
C THR A 115 13.90 -5.90 -9.67
N LEU A 116 14.21 -5.35 -8.48
CA LEU A 116 13.24 -4.65 -7.64
C LEU A 116 13.23 -3.14 -7.96
N PRO A 117 12.15 -2.42 -7.64
CA PRO A 117 12.08 -0.97 -7.84
C PRO A 117 13.25 -0.24 -7.17
N ASP A 118 14.00 0.55 -7.95
CA ASP A 118 15.08 1.41 -7.44
C ASP A 118 14.54 2.82 -7.20
N PHE A 119 14.36 3.20 -5.94
CA PHE A 119 13.81 4.50 -5.54
C PHE A 119 14.69 5.70 -5.94
N SER A 120 15.93 5.47 -6.32
CA SER A 120 16.77 6.54 -6.89
C SER A 120 16.33 6.97 -8.30
N THR A 121 15.47 6.20 -8.95
CA THR A 121 14.92 6.51 -10.27
C THR A 121 13.44 6.91 -10.19
N VAL A 122 12.97 7.69 -11.15
CA VAL A 122 11.54 8.05 -11.23
C VAL A 122 10.69 6.79 -11.44
N GLU A 123 11.11 5.91 -12.34
CA GLU A 123 10.41 4.67 -12.64
C GLU A 123 10.28 3.76 -11.42
N GLY A 124 11.32 3.68 -10.58
CA GLY A 124 11.30 2.82 -9.39
C GLY A 124 10.40 3.33 -8.29
N ARG A 125 10.24 4.65 -8.14
CA ARG A 125 9.37 5.25 -7.13
C ARG A 125 7.97 5.63 -7.63
N THR A 126 7.66 5.33 -8.90
CA THR A 126 6.35 5.62 -9.51
C THR A 126 5.64 4.33 -9.86
N TRP A 127 4.46 4.10 -9.28
CA TRP A 127 3.71 2.87 -9.44
C TRP A 127 2.35 3.12 -10.06
N ASP A 128 1.92 2.18 -10.91
CA ASP A 128 0.61 2.21 -11.54
C ASP A 128 -0.44 1.62 -10.59
N VAL A 129 -1.38 2.44 -10.15
CA VAL A 129 -2.52 1.99 -9.36
C VAL A 129 -3.80 2.61 -9.89
N SER A 130 -4.75 1.75 -10.23
CA SER A 130 -6.13 2.14 -10.57
C SER A 130 -7.01 1.84 -9.38
N VAL A 131 -7.70 2.83 -8.83
CA VAL A 131 -8.59 2.63 -7.69
C VAL A 131 -9.72 3.66 -7.69
N PHE A 132 -10.94 3.23 -7.40
CA PHE A 132 -12.15 4.08 -7.41
C PHE A 132 -12.34 4.89 -8.70
N GLY A 133 -11.92 4.33 -9.84
CA GLY A 133 -12.02 4.99 -11.14
C GLY A 133 -10.92 6.03 -11.40
N ILE A 134 -9.93 6.17 -10.52
CA ILE A 134 -8.73 6.95 -10.76
C ILE A 134 -7.68 6.02 -11.37
N ASP A 135 -7.34 6.25 -12.63
CA ASP A 135 -6.20 5.66 -13.29
C ASP A 135 -5.02 6.62 -13.18
N ALA A 136 -4.00 6.26 -12.42
CA ALA A 136 -2.87 7.15 -12.18
C ALA A 136 -1.54 6.42 -11.98
N GLN A 137 -0.48 7.15 -12.24
CA GLN A 137 0.85 6.87 -11.74
C GLN A 137 1.03 7.62 -10.42
N TRP A 138 1.33 6.87 -9.38
CA TRP A 138 1.49 7.39 -8.02
C TRP A 138 2.97 7.43 -7.67
N GLU A 139 3.46 8.61 -7.30
CA GLU A 139 4.84 8.79 -6.90
C GLU A 139 4.97 8.67 -5.37
N ILE A 140 5.91 7.83 -4.93
CA ILE A 140 6.14 7.61 -3.49
C ILE A 140 6.84 8.83 -2.91
N PHE A 141 6.31 9.39 -1.83
CA PHE A 141 6.92 10.50 -1.12
C PHE A 141 7.38 10.15 0.30
N SER A 142 6.89 9.05 0.86
CA SER A 142 7.26 8.59 2.20
C SER A 142 7.18 7.07 2.32
N MET A 143 8.09 6.49 3.10
CA MET A 143 8.13 5.06 3.41
C MET A 143 8.79 4.85 4.78
N TYR A 144 8.11 4.16 5.70
CA TYR A 144 8.64 3.88 7.03
C TYR A 144 7.97 2.66 7.65
N GLU A 145 8.52 2.19 8.76
CA GLU A 145 7.90 1.23 9.66
C GLU A 145 7.35 1.94 10.90
N THR A 146 6.22 1.47 11.41
CA THR A 146 5.58 2.00 12.61
C THR A 146 5.14 0.86 13.52
N LEU A 147 4.98 1.16 14.80
CA LEU A 147 4.45 0.21 15.77
C LEU A 147 2.92 0.11 15.63
N GLU A 148 2.36 -1.03 16.01
CA GLU A 148 0.93 -1.32 15.89
C GLU A 148 0.04 -0.35 16.70
N ASP A 149 0.57 0.23 17.76
CA ASP A 149 -0.13 1.18 18.62
C ASP A 149 -0.06 2.66 18.18
N GLU A 150 0.62 2.94 17.05
CA GLU A 150 0.68 4.27 16.43
C GLU A 150 -0.18 4.46 15.16
N PRO A 151 -1.16 3.61 14.83
CA PRO A 151 -1.81 3.63 13.52
C PRO A 151 -2.65 4.88 13.28
N ALA A 152 -3.25 5.45 14.33
CA ALA A 152 -4.22 6.54 14.21
C ALA A 152 -3.67 7.77 13.50
N LYS A 153 -2.40 8.12 13.74
CA LYS A 153 -1.78 9.29 13.11
C LYS A 153 -1.22 9.00 11.71
N THR A 154 -0.91 7.75 11.41
CA THR A 154 -0.21 7.38 10.18
C THR A 154 -1.16 6.97 9.08
N LEU A 155 -2.20 6.20 9.40
CA LEU A 155 -3.08 5.58 8.44
C LEU A 155 -4.43 6.28 8.32
N GLU A 156 -4.90 6.88 9.42
CA GLU A 156 -6.28 7.37 9.52
C GLU A 156 -6.44 8.85 9.17
N TYR A 157 -5.34 9.60 9.06
CA TYR A 157 -5.42 10.99 8.62
C TYR A 157 -5.97 11.07 7.20
N ASN A 158 -7.02 11.86 7.06
CA ASN A 158 -7.77 12.08 5.83
C ASN A 158 -8.37 10.80 5.22
N THR A 159 -8.57 9.76 6.03
CA THR A 159 -9.35 8.57 5.71
C THR A 159 -10.73 8.67 6.35
N TRP A 160 -11.70 7.99 5.79
CA TRP A 160 -13.01 7.86 6.39
C TRP A 160 -13.19 6.45 6.93
N TRP A 161 -13.38 6.32 8.23
CA TRP A 161 -13.63 5.05 8.89
C TRP A 161 -15.11 4.95 9.23
N PRO A 162 -15.86 3.97 8.70
CA PRO A 162 -17.27 3.81 9.02
C PRO A 162 -17.46 3.56 10.53
N GLY A 163 -18.13 4.49 11.21
CA GLY A 163 -18.47 4.37 12.62
C GLY A 163 -17.51 5.03 13.60
N GLU A 164 -16.40 5.60 13.16
CA GLU A 164 -15.50 6.40 13.99
C GLU A 164 -15.59 7.89 13.68
N THR A 165 -15.41 8.70 14.70
CA THR A 165 -15.49 10.15 14.60
C THR A 165 -14.15 10.73 14.15
N ASN A 166 -14.10 11.18 12.89
CA ASN A 166 -13.37 12.37 12.48
C ASN A 166 -11.85 12.34 12.39
N TYR A 167 -11.35 11.70 11.34
CA TYR A 167 -10.03 12.09 10.85
C TYR A 167 -10.11 12.74 9.45
N HIS A 168 -11.17 13.50 9.18
CA HIS A 168 -11.26 14.34 8.00
C HIS A 168 -10.51 15.64 8.24
N LEU A 169 -9.29 15.71 7.71
CA LEU A 169 -8.59 16.96 7.59
C LEU A 169 -9.17 17.70 6.39
N THR A 170 -9.81 18.83 6.65
CA THR A 170 -10.33 19.74 5.62
C THR A 170 -9.53 21.03 5.57
N ASP A 171 -8.84 21.35 6.64
CA ASP A 171 -7.94 22.50 6.70
C ASP A 171 -6.59 22.13 6.08
N LYS A 172 -6.12 23.00 5.17
CA LYS A 172 -4.84 22.79 4.48
C LYS A 172 -3.63 22.80 5.42
N ALA A 173 -3.72 23.51 6.55
CA ALA A 173 -2.67 23.52 7.55
C ALA A 173 -2.57 22.16 8.24
N ASP A 174 -3.69 21.54 8.57
CA ASP A 174 -3.73 20.22 9.19
C ASP A 174 -3.24 19.12 8.21
N ILE A 175 -3.62 19.23 6.92
CA ILE A 175 -3.13 18.34 5.88
C ILE A 175 -1.62 18.49 5.70
N GLN A 176 -1.10 19.73 5.73
CA GLN A 176 0.34 19.97 5.64
C GLN A 176 1.07 19.38 6.85
N GLU A 177 0.53 19.51 8.07
CA GLU A 177 1.10 18.90 9.26
C GLU A 177 1.16 17.37 9.13
N TRP A 178 0.13 16.75 8.56
CA TRP A 178 0.14 15.32 8.26
C TRP A 178 1.22 14.94 7.22
N ILE A 179 1.37 15.72 6.15
CA ILE A 179 2.44 15.52 5.14
C ILE A 179 3.81 15.63 5.81
N ASP A 180 4.05 16.67 6.59
CA ASP A 180 5.31 16.89 7.30
C ASP A 180 5.62 15.71 8.25
N TYR A 181 4.61 15.20 8.95
CA TYR A 181 4.72 14.01 9.80
C TYR A 181 5.12 12.76 9.01
N GLN A 182 4.55 12.56 7.79
CA GLN A 182 4.94 11.43 6.93
C GLN A 182 6.40 11.56 6.46
N LEU A 183 6.80 12.78 6.07
CA LEU A 183 8.16 13.05 5.60
C LEU A 183 9.20 12.90 6.72
N GLU A 184 8.91 13.37 7.93
CA GLU A 184 9.81 13.24 9.08
C GLU A 184 10.10 11.78 9.44
N ARG A 185 9.11 10.89 9.27
CA ARG A 185 9.25 9.45 9.56
C ARG A 185 9.85 8.66 8.43
N SER A 186 9.89 9.20 7.23
CA SER A 186 10.38 8.47 6.06
C SER A 186 11.82 8.02 6.23
N GLN A 187 12.04 6.72 6.03
CA GLN A 187 13.37 6.08 6.08
C GLN A 187 14.17 6.29 4.78
N TYR A 188 13.55 6.89 3.77
CA TYR A 188 14.16 7.17 2.48
C TYR A 188 13.78 8.58 2.03
N ASP A 189 14.75 9.35 1.55
CA ASP A 189 14.49 10.66 0.95
C ASP A 189 14.17 10.48 -0.54
N PHE A 190 12.89 10.62 -0.87
CA PHE A 190 12.42 10.50 -2.25
C PHE A 190 12.63 11.77 -3.07
N GLY A 191 12.90 12.90 -2.43
CA GLY A 191 12.99 14.21 -3.10
C GLY A 191 11.68 14.67 -3.74
N VAL A 192 10.55 14.13 -3.31
CA VAL A 192 9.22 14.43 -3.82
C VAL A 192 8.54 15.45 -2.92
N THR A 193 7.90 16.44 -3.52
CA THR A 193 7.13 17.44 -2.80
C THR A 193 5.65 17.08 -2.85
N ALA A 194 5.06 16.85 -1.68
CA ALA A 194 3.62 16.68 -1.53
C ALA A 194 2.97 17.96 -1.01
N THR A 195 1.73 18.23 -1.39
CA THR A 195 0.96 19.41 -1.02
C THR A 195 -0.45 19.06 -0.55
N PRO A 196 -1.13 19.94 0.21
CA PRO A 196 -2.51 19.69 0.65
C PRO A 196 -3.55 19.56 -0.48
N GLU A 197 -3.20 19.89 -1.70
CA GLU A 197 -4.04 19.74 -2.89
C GLU A 197 -3.93 18.37 -3.56
N ASP A 198 -2.93 17.57 -3.18
CA ASP A 198 -2.69 16.28 -3.81
C ASP A 198 -3.68 15.23 -3.34
N GLN A 199 -3.88 14.23 -4.19
CA GLN A 199 -4.55 12.98 -3.86
C GLN A 199 -3.51 12.02 -3.30
N PHE A 200 -3.79 11.38 -2.17
CA PHE A 200 -2.89 10.45 -1.51
C PHE A 200 -3.34 9.00 -1.62
N LEU A 201 -2.38 8.10 -1.61
CA LEU A 201 -2.58 6.66 -1.54
C LEU A 201 -1.63 6.09 -0.49
N THR A 202 -2.19 5.53 0.57
CA THR A 202 -1.44 4.80 1.59
C THR A 202 -1.50 3.31 1.32
N ILE A 203 -0.35 2.69 1.22
CA ILE A 203 -0.18 1.24 1.05
C ILE A 203 0.52 0.71 2.29
N TYR A 204 -0.06 -0.26 2.98
CA TYR A 204 0.58 -0.84 4.15
C TYR A 204 0.37 -2.34 4.27
N THR A 205 1.25 -2.97 5.05
CA THR A 205 1.17 -4.38 5.44
C THR A 205 1.75 -4.57 6.84
N CYS A 206 1.50 -5.71 7.46
CA CYS A 206 2.10 -6.04 8.74
C CYS A 206 3.63 -6.19 8.60
N GLY A 207 4.37 -5.55 9.49
CA GLY A 207 5.79 -5.78 9.71
C GLY A 207 6.05 -7.04 10.54
N ASP A 208 7.32 -7.41 10.70
CA ASP A 208 7.74 -8.36 11.73
C ASP A 208 8.04 -7.57 13.01
N ASN A 209 7.23 -7.71 14.03
CA ASN A 209 7.62 -7.27 15.36
C ASN A 209 8.77 -8.15 15.85
N HIS A 210 9.98 -7.64 15.79
CA HIS A 210 11.15 -8.29 16.39
C HIS A 210 11.07 -8.32 17.94
N ASP A 211 10.18 -7.53 18.53
CA ASP A 211 10.06 -7.37 19.98
C ASP A 211 9.08 -8.36 20.65
N SER A 212 8.31 -9.15 19.86
CA SER A 212 7.37 -10.11 20.44
C SER A 212 8.02 -11.42 20.92
N ASP A 213 9.25 -11.71 20.54
CA ASP A 213 9.96 -12.94 20.93
C ASP A 213 10.64 -12.85 22.30
N GLU A 214 10.83 -11.65 22.86
CA GLU A 214 11.37 -11.49 24.23
C GLU A 214 10.30 -11.58 25.33
N ALA A 215 9.00 -11.54 24.99
CA ALA A 215 7.90 -11.59 25.95
C ALA A 215 7.39 -13.01 26.23
N GLN A 216 7.95 -14.06 25.63
CA GLN A 216 7.55 -15.46 25.82
C GLN A 216 8.69 -16.38 26.27
N SER A 217 9.61 -15.88 27.06
CA SER A 217 10.58 -16.74 27.76
C SER A 217 10.36 -16.75 29.28
#